data_cd1f106bb3061c80804527d66efd74ba
#
_entry.id   cd1f106bb3061c80804527d66efd74ba
#
_cell.length_a   1.000
_cell.length_b   1.000
_cell.length_c   1.000
_cell.angle_alpha   90.00
_cell.angle_beta   90.00
_cell.angle_gamma   90.00
#
_symmetry.space_group_name_H-M   'P 1'
#
loop_
_entity.id
_entity.type
_entity.pdbx_description
1 polymer ?
#
loop_
_entity_poly.entity_id
_entity_poly.type
_entity_poly.pdbx_seq_one_letter_code
_entity_poly.pdbx_strand_id
1 'polypeptide(L)'
;GFMWECPNFAEVNGHEALILSPQGVKPEGNKFLNLHQSGYFLGKMDYQTGIFHRDSKFDLLDYGFDFYAPQIMQDEKNNRCLMIAWLDMWESNMPEQENHWAGMMSIPRVLKVENNMIYSKPADELSKLHKSKVHHEQIIKEATSFDDVNGDCYQLDIDFDLEKAQGFILKLRVSNTEETVISYDKDTKIFKLNRDKSGCGVKGEREVSIEPVREKMNLQI
;
A
#
# COMPACT_ATOMS: atom_id res chain seq x y z
N GLY A 1 5.24 8.84 -19.43
CA GLY A 1 3.80 8.79 -19.72
C GLY A 1 3.35 9.84 -20.72
N PHE A 2 2.17 9.69 -21.23
CA PHE A 2 1.59 10.63 -22.22
C PHE A 2 0.56 11.59 -21.62
N MET A 3 0.02 11.26 -20.44
CA MET A 3 -0.91 12.08 -19.68
C MET A 3 -0.46 12.11 -18.21
N TRP A 4 -0.58 13.27 -17.58
CA TRP A 4 -0.28 13.47 -16.17
C TRP A 4 -1.52 14.01 -15.49
N GLU A 5 -2.10 13.19 -14.61
CA GLU A 5 -3.39 13.48 -13.97
C GLU A 5 -3.21 13.76 -12.48
N CYS A 6 -4.20 14.40 -11.90
CA CYS A 6 -4.32 14.66 -10.46
C CYS A 6 -3.03 15.18 -9.81
N PRO A 7 -2.39 16.25 -10.34
CA PRO A 7 -1.20 16.77 -9.72
C PRO A 7 -1.52 17.37 -8.35
N ASN A 8 -0.73 16.98 -7.35
CA ASN A 8 -0.74 17.58 -6.03
C ASN A 8 0.66 18.08 -5.72
N PHE A 9 0.76 19.26 -5.13
CA PHE A 9 1.99 19.77 -4.56
C PHE A 9 1.84 19.81 -3.05
N ALA A 10 2.73 19.12 -2.34
CA ALA A 10 2.62 18.95 -0.90
C ALA A 10 3.96 19.20 -0.20
N GLU A 11 3.88 19.72 1.01
CA GLU A 11 4.98 19.67 1.96
C GLU A 11 4.76 18.50 2.91
N VAL A 12 5.72 17.57 2.93
CA VAL A 12 5.69 16.37 3.78
C VAL A 12 6.88 16.43 4.71
N ASN A 13 6.65 16.71 6.00
CA ASN A 13 7.67 16.87 7.06
C ASN A 13 8.94 17.62 6.58
N GLY A 14 8.76 18.79 5.97
CA GLY A 14 9.83 19.70 5.53
C GLY A 14 10.41 19.39 4.15
N HIS A 15 9.84 18.42 3.43
CA HIS A 15 10.20 18.08 2.05
C HIS A 15 9.08 18.44 1.09
N GLU A 16 9.42 19.04 -0.02
CA GLU A 16 8.45 19.33 -1.08
C GLU A 16 8.32 18.15 -2.03
N ALA A 17 7.09 17.76 -2.30
CA ALA A 17 6.73 16.64 -3.15
C ALA A 17 5.76 17.05 -4.24
N LEU A 18 6.03 16.66 -5.48
CA LEU A 18 5.09 16.69 -6.58
C LEU A 18 4.53 15.27 -6.77
N ILE A 19 3.26 15.11 -6.46
CA ILE A 19 2.52 13.84 -6.55
C ILE A 19 1.63 13.91 -7.78
N LEU A 20 1.58 12.83 -8.56
CA LEU A 20 0.78 12.79 -9.79
C LEU A 20 0.47 11.35 -10.21
N SER A 21 -0.50 11.22 -11.10
CA SER A 21 -0.95 9.95 -11.67
C SER A 21 -0.67 9.89 -13.17
N PRO A 22 0.52 9.43 -13.58
CA PRO A 22 0.88 9.39 -15.00
C PRO A 22 0.31 8.15 -15.68
N GLN A 23 -0.25 8.35 -16.89
CA GLN A 23 -0.66 7.28 -17.79
C GLN A 23 0.47 6.90 -18.73
N GLY A 24 0.56 5.61 -19.10
CA GLY A 24 1.49 5.10 -20.09
C GLY A 24 2.95 5.01 -19.63
N VAL A 25 3.19 4.92 -18.33
CA VAL A 25 4.50 4.54 -17.78
C VAL A 25 4.68 3.04 -17.99
N LYS A 26 5.82 2.64 -18.51
CA LYS A 26 6.10 1.22 -18.79
C LYS A 26 6.60 0.51 -17.54
N PRO A 27 6.27 -0.79 -17.40
CA PRO A 27 6.81 -1.62 -16.33
C PRO A 27 8.33 -1.61 -16.29
N GLU A 28 8.89 -1.60 -15.08
CA GLU A 28 10.32 -1.69 -14.82
C GLU A 28 10.55 -2.62 -13.61
N GLY A 29 10.98 -3.85 -13.88
CA GLY A 29 11.07 -4.89 -12.83
C GLY A 29 9.73 -5.10 -12.14
N ASN A 30 9.70 -4.93 -10.83
CA ASN A 30 8.50 -5.06 -10.00
C ASN A 30 7.73 -3.73 -9.82
N LYS A 31 8.15 -2.67 -10.51
CA LYS A 31 7.51 -1.35 -10.47
C LYS A 31 6.65 -1.12 -11.70
N PHE A 32 5.65 -0.25 -11.53
CA PHE A 32 4.80 0.24 -12.62
C PHE A 32 4.00 -0.86 -13.32
N LEU A 33 3.52 -1.83 -12.56
CA LEU A 33 2.79 -2.99 -13.09
C LEU A 33 1.29 -2.73 -13.34
N ASN A 34 0.73 -1.66 -12.82
CA ASN A 34 -0.65 -1.27 -13.07
C ASN A 34 -0.79 -0.63 -14.45
N LEU A 35 -2.00 -0.55 -14.99
CA LEU A 35 -2.27 0.12 -16.26
C LEU A 35 -1.78 1.57 -16.23
N HIS A 36 -2.09 2.28 -15.15
CA HIS A 36 -1.63 3.63 -14.85
C HIS A 36 -1.05 3.69 -13.44
N GLN A 37 -0.26 4.70 -13.16
CA GLN A 37 0.53 4.75 -11.92
C GLN A 37 0.10 5.93 -11.05
N SER A 38 0.40 5.84 -9.76
CA SER A 38 0.40 6.97 -8.84
C SER A 38 1.72 7.03 -8.10
N GLY A 39 2.37 8.17 -8.16
CA GLY A 39 3.70 8.31 -7.61
C GLY A 39 4.12 9.75 -7.40
N TYR A 40 5.37 9.94 -7.12
CA TYR A 40 5.91 11.22 -6.68
C TYR A 40 7.32 11.51 -7.20
N PHE A 41 7.65 12.79 -7.18
CA PHE A 41 9.01 13.30 -7.16
C PHE A 41 9.22 14.08 -5.86
N LEU A 42 10.38 13.93 -5.24
CA LEU A 42 10.87 14.88 -4.25
C LEU A 42 11.74 15.93 -4.91
N GLY A 43 11.74 17.14 -4.38
CA GLY A 43 12.50 18.23 -4.95
C GLY A 43 12.29 19.56 -4.26
N LYS A 44 12.47 20.64 -5.01
CA LYS A 44 12.28 22.01 -4.56
C LYS A 44 11.54 22.84 -5.60
N MET A 45 10.56 23.61 -5.16
CA MET A 45 9.85 24.57 -6.00
C MET A 45 10.58 25.92 -5.97
N ASP A 46 10.92 26.40 -7.14
CA ASP A 46 11.25 27.81 -7.30
C ASP A 46 9.96 28.62 -7.51
N TYR A 47 9.50 29.25 -6.47
CA TYR A 47 8.25 30.03 -6.49
C TYR A 47 8.33 31.33 -7.31
N GLN A 48 9.53 31.76 -7.71
CA GLN A 48 9.69 32.93 -8.58
C GLN A 48 9.50 32.54 -10.07
N THR A 49 10.03 31.39 -10.46
CA THR A 49 9.97 30.91 -11.84
C THR A 49 8.84 29.89 -12.08
N GLY A 50 8.25 29.32 -11.01
CA GLY A 50 7.27 28.24 -11.09
C GLY A 50 7.87 26.90 -11.53
N ILE A 51 9.18 26.73 -11.43
CA ILE A 51 9.87 25.51 -11.83
C ILE A 51 10.11 24.60 -10.62
N PHE A 52 9.68 23.35 -10.73
CA PHE A 52 9.99 22.31 -9.74
C PHE A 52 11.30 21.61 -10.11
N HIS A 53 12.32 21.76 -9.27
CA HIS A 53 13.61 21.10 -9.39
C HIS A 53 13.58 19.77 -8.64
N ARG A 54 13.46 18.67 -9.38
CA ARG A 54 13.40 17.34 -8.80
C ARG A 54 14.77 16.85 -8.33
N ASP A 55 14.82 16.29 -7.13
CA ASP A 55 15.99 15.67 -6.50
C ASP A 55 15.91 14.13 -6.56
N SER A 56 14.76 13.59 -6.92
CA SER A 56 14.50 12.14 -7.00
C SER A 56 14.08 11.72 -8.42
N LYS A 57 14.14 10.41 -8.67
CA LYS A 57 13.40 9.79 -9.77
C LYS A 57 11.94 9.66 -9.38
N PHE A 58 11.06 9.43 -10.36
CA PHE A 58 9.67 9.06 -10.11
C PHE A 58 9.62 7.73 -9.39
N ASP A 59 8.90 7.69 -8.26
CA ASP A 59 8.67 6.46 -7.52
C ASP A 59 7.21 6.30 -7.13
N LEU A 60 6.80 5.06 -6.82
CA LEU A 60 5.43 4.72 -6.50
C LEU A 60 5.04 5.13 -5.08
N LEU A 61 3.78 5.55 -4.91
CA LEU A 61 3.15 5.73 -3.60
C LEU A 61 2.57 4.43 -3.05
N ASP A 62 2.27 3.48 -3.93
CA ASP A 62 1.67 2.19 -3.57
C ASP A 62 2.12 1.12 -4.58
N TYR A 63 2.45 -0.06 -4.09
CA TYR A 63 2.89 -1.20 -4.90
C TYR A 63 1.78 -2.22 -5.14
N GLY A 64 0.55 -1.93 -4.70
CA GLY A 64 -0.60 -2.80 -4.86
C GLY A 64 -1.18 -2.82 -6.28
N PHE A 65 -2.36 -3.42 -6.39
CA PHE A 65 -3.05 -3.61 -7.67
C PHE A 65 -3.87 -2.40 -8.08
N ASP A 66 -4.42 -1.67 -7.10
CA ASP A 66 -5.43 -0.64 -7.30
C ASP A 66 -5.09 0.57 -6.42
N PHE A 67 -4.46 1.57 -6.98
CA PHE A 67 -4.19 2.82 -6.27
C PHE A 67 -4.00 3.94 -7.29
N TYR A 68 -5.00 4.80 -7.45
CA TYR A 68 -4.97 5.84 -8.46
C TYR A 68 -5.53 7.17 -7.97
N ALA A 69 -5.13 8.26 -8.64
CA ALA A 69 -5.61 9.62 -8.42
C ALA A 69 -5.55 10.08 -6.93
N PRO A 70 -4.43 9.90 -6.21
CA PRO A 70 -4.34 10.32 -4.82
C PRO A 70 -4.60 11.81 -4.68
N GLN A 71 -5.27 12.17 -3.58
CA GLN A 71 -5.48 13.55 -3.17
C GLN A 71 -4.84 13.78 -1.80
N ILE A 72 -4.25 14.94 -1.64
CA ILE A 72 -3.46 15.32 -0.46
C ILE A 72 -4.19 16.43 0.31
N MET A 73 -4.17 16.33 1.62
CA MET A 73 -4.67 17.36 2.53
C MET A 73 -3.62 17.65 3.60
N GLN A 74 -3.30 18.92 3.78
CA GLN A 74 -2.51 19.37 4.93
C GLN A 74 -3.41 19.47 6.16
N ASP A 75 -3.10 18.70 7.19
CA ASP A 75 -3.70 18.79 8.52
C ASP A 75 -2.79 19.68 9.39
N GLU A 76 -2.97 20.98 9.25
CA GLU A 76 -2.16 21.99 9.95
C GLU A 76 -2.22 21.84 11.47
N LYS A 77 -3.37 21.44 11.99
CA LYS A 77 -3.58 21.26 13.44
C LYS A 77 -2.66 20.18 14.03
N ASN A 78 -2.42 19.12 13.29
CA ASN A 78 -1.59 18.00 13.74
C ASN A 78 -0.23 17.96 13.02
N ASN A 79 0.08 18.99 12.23
CA ASN A 79 1.33 19.13 11.48
C ASN A 79 1.66 17.86 10.67
N ARG A 80 0.72 17.40 9.87
CA ARG A 80 0.85 16.18 9.06
C ARG A 80 0.18 16.32 7.69
N CYS A 81 0.64 15.52 6.76
CA CYS A 81 0.09 15.42 5.43
C CYS A 81 -0.73 14.12 5.31
N LEU A 82 -2.00 14.24 4.96
CA LEU A 82 -2.90 13.12 4.75
C LEU A 82 -3.08 12.85 3.26
N MET A 83 -3.25 11.59 2.91
CA MET A 83 -3.51 11.13 1.56
C MET A 83 -4.69 10.16 1.54
N ILE A 84 -5.53 10.29 0.53
CA ILE A 84 -6.56 9.31 0.18
C ILE A 84 -6.53 9.12 -1.34
N ALA A 85 -6.80 7.91 -1.82
CA ALA A 85 -6.77 7.58 -3.24
C ALA A 85 -7.96 6.71 -3.64
N TRP A 86 -8.19 6.59 -4.93
CA TRP A 86 -9.15 5.66 -5.49
C TRP A 86 -8.53 4.26 -5.57
N LEU A 87 -9.17 3.27 -4.92
CA LEU A 87 -8.84 1.86 -5.04
C LEU A 87 -9.64 1.28 -6.19
N ASP A 88 -9.14 1.46 -7.36
CA ASP A 88 -9.55 0.89 -8.62
C ASP A 88 -8.48 1.24 -9.67
N MET A 89 -8.69 0.79 -10.89
CA MET A 89 -7.86 1.13 -12.04
C MET A 89 -8.74 1.22 -13.28
N TRP A 90 -8.48 2.20 -14.14
CA TRP A 90 -9.15 2.35 -15.43
C TRP A 90 -9.20 1.02 -16.19
N GLU A 91 -10.31 0.72 -16.82
CA GLU A 91 -10.55 -0.48 -17.63
C GLU A 91 -10.52 -1.80 -16.83
N SER A 92 -10.37 -1.76 -15.51
CA SER A 92 -10.48 -2.94 -14.67
C SER A 92 -11.92 -3.42 -14.57
N ASN A 93 -12.11 -4.72 -14.67
CA ASN A 93 -13.43 -5.31 -14.44
C ASN A 93 -13.57 -5.63 -12.95
N MET A 94 -14.27 -4.76 -12.24
CA MET A 94 -14.47 -4.86 -10.80
C MET A 94 -15.79 -5.58 -10.48
N PRO A 95 -15.78 -6.58 -9.59
CA PRO A 95 -16.96 -7.39 -9.29
C PRO A 95 -18.13 -6.58 -8.69
N GLU A 96 -17.85 -5.49 -7.99
CA GLU A 96 -18.88 -4.60 -7.43
C GLU A 96 -19.70 -3.86 -8.49
N GLN A 97 -19.30 -3.85 -9.75
CA GLN A 97 -20.08 -3.27 -10.85
C GLN A 97 -21.44 -3.98 -11.02
N GLU A 98 -21.54 -5.25 -10.61
CA GLU A 98 -22.82 -5.96 -10.54
C GLU A 98 -23.81 -5.30 -9.57
N ASN A 99 -23.31 -4.53 -8.61
CA ASN A 99 -24.08 -3.77 -7.63
C ASN A 99 -24.23 -2.29 -8.00
N HIS A 100 -23.93 -1.90 -9.26
CA HIS A 100 -24.04 -0.55 -9.81
C HIS A 100 -23.08 0.49 -9.21
N TRP A 101 -21.91 0.06 -8.72
CA TRP A 101 -20.82 0.94 -8.33
C TRP A 101 -19.47 0.31 -8.68
N ALA A 102 -18.40 1.08 -8.69
CA ALA A 102 -17.05 0.60 -9.00
C ALA A 102 -16.00 1.38 -8.21
N GLY A 103 -15.04 0.63 -7.68
CA GLY A 103 -13.95 1.15 -6.88
C GLY A 103 -14.40 1.68 -5.50
N MET A 104 -13.44 2.00 -4.68
CA MET A 104 -13.65 2.59 -3.36
C MET A 104 -12.53 3.56 -3.03
N MET A 105 -12.72 4.38 -2.01
CA MET A 105 -11.64 5.20 -1.48
C MET A 105 -10.74 4.35 -0.58
N SER A 106 -9.44 4.62 -0.64
CA SER A 106 -8.50 4.04 0.33
C SER A 106 -8.81 4.56 1.75
N ILE A 107 -8.33 3.85 2.76
CA ILE A 107 -8.24 4.45 4.10
C ILE A 107 -7.33 5.68 4.05
N PRO A 108 -7.58 6.71 4.90
CA PRO A 108 -6.68 7.84 5.00
C PRO A 108 -5.31 7.40 5.52
N ARG A 109 -4.26 7.88 4.85
CA ARG A 109 -2.86 7.58 5.19
C ARG A 109 -2.11 8.86 5.54
N VAL A 110 -1.25 8.79 6.53
CA VAL A 110 -0.30 9.86 6.87
C VAL A 110 0.98 9.64 6.07
N LEU A 111 1.42 10.68 5.37
CA LEU A 111 2.67 10.65 4.62
C LEU A 111 3.85 11.08 5.48
N LYS A 112 5.01 10.48 5.23
CA LYS A 112 6.29 10.81 5.83
C LYS A 112 7.41 10.64 4.81
N VAL A 113 8.36 11.55 4.78
CA VAL A 113 9.60 11.40 4.01
C VAL A 113 10.71 10.94 4.94
N GLU A 114 11.31 9.82 4.60
CA GLU A 114 12.53 9.30 5.25
C GLU A 114 13.48 8.76 4.17
N ASN A 115 14.78 8.95 4.34
CA ASN A 115 15.80 8.48 3.40
C ASN A 115 15.49 8.82 1.92
N ASN A 116 14.97 10.02 1.68
CA ASN A 116 14.58 10.49 0.35
C ASN A 116 13.47 9.64 -0.33
N MET A 117 12.61 9.00 0.46
CA MET A 117 11.44 8.25 0.00
C MET A 117 10.20 8.67 0.78
N ILE A 118 9.04 8.65 0.11
CA ILE A 118 7.74 8.82 0.79
C ILE A 118 7.27 7.47 1.32
N TYR A 119 6.98 7.43 2.60
CA TYR A 119 6.28 6.35 3.28
C TYR A 119 4.87 6.81 3.64
N SER A 120 3.95 5.86 3.69
CA SER A 120 2.60 6.11 4.16
C SER A 120 2.20 5.08 5.21
N LYS A 121 1.46 5.52 6.22
CA LYS A 121 0.83 4.62 7.19
C LYS A 121 -0.63 4.98 7.37
N PRO A 122 -1.51 4.03 7.76
CA PRO A 122 -2.88 4.33 8.15
C PRO A 122 -2.94 5.44 9.20
N ALA A 123 -3.94 6.31 9.09
CA ALA A 123 -4.13 7.37 10.09
C ALA A 123 -4.52 6.77 11.45
N ASP A 124 -3.93 7.26 12.53
CA ASP A 124 -4.11 6.71 13.89
C ASP A 124 -5.59 6.76 14.35
N GLU A 125 -6.40 7.68 13.80
CA GLU A 125 -7.83 7.82 14.06
C GLU A 125 -8.65 6.60 13.67
N LEU A 126 -8.18 5.75 12.76
CA LEU A 126 -8.84 4.51 12.39
C LEU A 126 -9.02 3.58 13.58
N SER A 127 -8.14 3.66 14.57
CA SER A 127 -8.25 2.90 15.82
C SER A 127 -9.57 3.17 16.57
N LYS A 128 -10.21 4.32 16.36
CA LYS A 128 -11.52 4.66 16.95
C LYS A 128 -12.68 3.84 16.38
N LEU A 129 -12.46 3.15 15.26
CA LEU A 129 -13.45 2.29 14.63
C LEU A 129 -13.45 0.87 15.22
N HIS A 130 -12.44 0.53 16.01
CA HIS A 130 -12.33 -0.80 16.62
C HIS A 130 -13.43 -1.00 17.66
N LYS A 131 -14.18 -2.12 17.53
CA LYS A 131 -15.24 -2.51 18.46
C LYS A 131 -14.79 -3.59 19.45
N SER A 132 -13.97 -4.52 18.98
CA SER A 132 -13.44 -5.63 19.77
C SER A 132 -12.02 -5.92 19.35
N LYS A 133 -11.28 -6.59 20.21
CA LYS A 133 -9.91 -7.02 19.94
C LYS A 133 -9.73 -8.46 20.39
N VAL A 134 -9.13 -9.26 19.53
CA VAL A 134 -8.60 -10.58 19.84
C VAL A 134 -7.08 -10.50 19.78
N HIS A 135 -6.39 -11.25 20.63
CA HIS A 135 -4.93 -11.26 20.66
C HIS A 135 -4.43 -12.70 20.81
N HIS A 136 -3.47 -13.05 19.97
CA HIS A 136 -2.74 -14.31 20.04
C HIS A 136 -1.25 -14.05 20.08
N GLU A 137 -0.52 -14.85 20.83
CA GLU A 137 0.93 -14.87 20.87
C GLU A 137 1.40 -16.32 20.95
N GLN A 138 2.07 -16.80 19.90
CA GLN A 138 2.53 -18.19 19.86
C GLN A 138 3.65 -18.41 18.85
N ILE A 139 4.36 -19.52 19.02
CA ILE A 139 5.35 -19.99 18.04
C ILE A 139 4.64 -20.84 17.00
N ILE A 140 4.66 -20.40 15.75
CA ILE A 140 4.09 -21.12 14.61
C ILE A 140 5.16 -22.08 14.06
N LYS A 141 4.87 -23.37 14.06
CA LYS A 141 5.75 -24.44 13.52
C LYS A 141 5.13 -25.15 12.31
N GLU A 142 3.84 -25.07 12.19
CA GLU A 142 3.06 -25.68 11.11
C GLU A 142 1.86 -24.79 10.76
N ALA A 143 1.15 -25.11 9.69
CA ALA A 143 -0.03 -24.34 9.30
C ALA A 143 -1.04 -24.30 10.45
N THR A 144 -1.38 -23.10 10.88
CA THR A 144 -2.26 -22.84 12.03
C THR A 144 -3.38 -21.91 11.59
N SER A 145 -4.62 -22.22 11.95
CA SER A 145 -5.78 -21.35 11.81
C SER A 145 -6.20 -20.75 13.16
N PHE A 146 -6.80 -19.56 13.09
CA PHE A 146 -7.34 -18.84 14.24
C PHE A 146 -8.85 -18.70 14.02
N ASP A 147 -9.64 -19.60 14.60
CA ASP A 147 -11.08 -19.70 14.33
C ASP A 147 -11.88 -18.51 14.87
N ASP A 148 -11.33 -17.79 15.85
CA ASP A 148 -11.90 -16.57 16.41
C ASP A 148 -11.48 -15.29 15.65
N VAL A 149 -10.60 -15.41 14.66
CA VAL A 149 -10.24 -14.33 13.74
C VAL A 149 -11.03 -14.49 12.45
N ASN A 150 -12.24 -13.96 12.44
CA ASN A 150 -13.16 -14.03 11.31
C ASN A 150 -13.95 -12.73 11.15
N GLY A 151 -14.59 -12.57 10.00
CA GLY A 151 -15.39 -11.39 9.68
C GLY A 151 -15.09 -10.82 8.30
N ASP A 152 -15.87 -9.85 7.92
CA ASP A 152 -15.78 -9.12 6.63
C ASP A 152 -15.16 -7.73 6.77
N CYS A 153 -15.07 -7.21 8.00
CA CYS A 153 -14.50 -5.91 8.30
C CYS A 153 -13.63 -6.01 9.56
N TYR A 154 -12.32 -6.02 9.38
CA TYR A 154 -11.33 -6.17 10.45
C TYR A 154 -10.04 -5.43 10.13
N GLN A 155 -9.24 -5.20 11.15
CA GLN A 155 -7.82 -4.87 11.05
C GLN A 155 -7.00 -5.99 11.66
N LEU A 156 -5.98 -6.43 10.95
CA LEU A 156 -4.93 -7.31 11.48
C LEU A 156 -3.67 -6.48 11.73
N ASP A 157 -3.06 -6.71 12.88
CA ASP A 157 -1.77 -6.14 13.24
C ASP A 157 -0.90 -7.28 13.76
N ILE A 158 0.11 -7.65 12.99
CA ILE A 158 0.87 -8.87 13.20
C ILE A 158 2.35 -8.54 13.32
N ASP A 159 2.94 -8.89 14.45
CA ASP A 159 4.38 -8.84 14.65
C ASP A 159 5.01 -10.21 14.39
N PHE A 160 5.85 -10.30 13.38
CA PHE A 160 6.65 -11.47 13.07
C PHE A 160 8.04 -11.35 13.68
N ASP A 161 8.45 -12.34 14.47
CA ASP A 161 9.83 -12.56 14.88
C ASP A 161 10.44 -13.62 13.97
N LEU A 162 11.37 -13.18 13.12
CA LEU A 162 12.01 -14.00 12.08
C LEU A 162 13.41 -14.48 12.48
N GLU A 163 13.82 -14.35 13.75
CA GLU A 163 15.17 -14.74 14.19
C GLU A 163 15.50 -16.18 13.79
N LYS A 164 14.53 -17.10 13.96
CA LYS A 164 14.70 -18.53 13.68
C LYS A 164 13.89 -19.03 12.49
N ALA A 165 13.21 -18.13 11.78
CA ALA A 165 12.37 -18.45 10.62
C ALA A 165 13.02 -17.97 9.32
N GLN A 166 12.77 -18.68 8.24
CA GLN A 166 13.17 -18.29 6.89
C GLN A 166 12.14 -17.36 6.22
N GLY A 167 11.02 -17.15 6.87
CA GLY A 167 9.94 -16.29 6.36
C GLY A 167 8.61 -16.67 6.94
N PHE A 168 7.54 -16.17 6.33
CA PHE A 168 6.18 -16.54 6.68
C PHE A 168 5.27 -16.60 5.45
N ILE A 169 4.17 -17.32 5.59
CA ILE A 169 3.05 -17.32 4.66
C ILE A 169 1.79 -17.05 5.48
N LEU A 170 1.08 -15.99 5.12
CA LEU A 170 -0.22 -15.63 5.68
C LEU A 170 -1.29 -15.80 4.60
N LYS A 171 -2.31 -16.59 4.89
CA LYS A 171 -3.44 -16.81 3.99
C LYS A 171 -4.66 -16.12 4.56
N LEU A 172 -5.31 -15.31 3.74
CA LEU A 172 -6.51 -14.55 4.08
C LEU A 172 -7.68 -15.00 3.23
N ARG A 173 -8.89 -14.90 3.79
CA ARG A 173 -10.15 -15.23 3.10
C ARG A 173 -10.11 -16.61 2.44
N VAL A 174 -9.67 -17.58 3.23
CA VAL A 174 -9.48 -18.96 2.78
C VAL A 174 -10.82 -19.68 2.69
N SER A 175 -11.05 -20.31 1.55
CA SER A 175 -12.13 -21.28 1.32
C SER A 175 -11.58 -22.55 0.68
N ASN A 176 -12.44 -23.45 0.23
CA ASN A 176 -12.00 -24.66 -0.47
C ASN A 176 -11.30 -24.36 -1.82
N THR A 177 -11.59 -23.22 -2.43
CA THR A 177 -11.15 -22.87 -3.78
C THR A 177 -10.44 -21.51 -3.87
N GLU A 178 -10.51 -20.69 -2.85
CA GLU A 178 -10.05 -19.32 -2.87
C GLU A 178 -9.16 -18.99 -1.69
N GLU A 179 -8.16 -18.18 -1.94
CA GLU A 179 -7.24 -17.65 -0.92
C GLU A 179 -6.52 -16.39 -1.46
N THR A 180 -6.22 -15.46 -0.60
CA THR A 180 -5.25 -14.39 -0.84
C THR A 180 -4.01 -14.68 -0.02
N VAL A 181 -2.84 -14.68 -0.63
CA VAL A 181 -1.59 -15.06 0.03
C VAL A 181 -0.67 -13.87 0.16
N ILE A 182 -0.22 -13.62 1.37
CA ILE A 182 0.87 -12.72 1.68
C ILE A 182 2.04 -13.57 2.17
N SER A 183 3.23 -13.34 1.63
CA SER A 183 4.42 -14.07 2.04
C SER A 183 5.64 -13.16 2.13
N TYR A 184 6.57 -13.58 2.95
CA TYR A 184 7.90 -13.01 3.01
C TYR A 184 8.93 -14.14 3.04
N ASP A 185 9.98 -13.99 2.24
CA ASP A 185 11.12 -14.89 2.20
C ASP A 185 12.38 -14.12 2.61
N LYS A 186 13.06 -14.61 3.65
CA LYS A 186 14.20 -13.95 4.27
C LYS A 186 15.46 -13.98 3.41
N ASP A 187 15.66 -15.05 2.64
CA ASP A 187 16.85 -15.21 1.80
C ASP A 187 16.82 -14.28 0.60
N THR A 188 15.66 -14.14 -0.03
CA THR A 188 15.46 -13.24 -1.15
C THR A 188 15.06 -11.82 -0.74
N LYS A 189 14.63 -11.63 0.53
CA LYS A 189 14.07 -10.37 1.08
C LYS A 189 12.84 -9.88 0.31
N ILE A 190 12.09 -10.80 -0.29
CA ILE A 190 10.91 -10.48 -1.08
C ILE A 190 9.64 -10.62 -0.22
N PHE A 191 8.93 -9.51 -0.10
CA PHE A 191 7.55 -9.47 0.37
C PHE A 191 6.62 -9.54 -0.84
N LYS A 192 5.66 -10.46 -0.80
CA LYS A 192 4.79 -10.75 -1.94
C LYS A 192 3.33 -10.79 -1.52
N LEU A 193 2.46 -10.21 -2.36
CA LEU A 193 1.02 -10.38 -2.33
C LEU A 193 0.59 -11.12 -3.59
N ASN A 194 -0.03 -12.29 -3.44
CA ASN A 194 -0.55 -13.10 -4.54
C ASN A 194 -2.08 -13.19 -4.48
N ARG A 195 -2.72 -12.82 -5.58
CA ARG A 195 -4.18 -12.81 -5.78
C ARG A 195 -4.67 -13.80 -6.84
N ASP A 196 -3.87 -14.73 -7.30
CA ASP A 196 -4.27 -15.66 -8.36
C ASP A 196 -5.51 -16.46 -7.99
N LYS A 197 -5.68 -16.78 -6.73
CA LYS A 197 -6.83 -17.51 -6.19
C LYS A 197 -7.78 -16.67 -5.34
N SER A 198 -7.75 -15.36 -5.45
CA SER A 198 -8.59 -14.46 -4.62
C SER A 198 -10.03 -14.31 -5.13
N GLY A 199 -10.59 -15.30 -5.79
CA GLY A 199 -11.94 -15.26 -6.35
C GLY A 199 -12.04 -14.43 -7.62
N CYS A 200 -12.94 -13.49 -7.68
CA CYS A 200 -13.11 -12.52 -8.78
C CYS A 200 -12.16 -11.32 -8.65
N GLY A 201 -12.15 -10.46 -9.66
CA GLY A 201 -11.32 -9.25 -9.68
C GLY A 201 -9.92 -9.48 -10.26
N VAL A 202 -9.03 -8.51 -10.01
CA VAL A 202 -7.68 -8.49 -10.58
C VAL A 202 -6.82 -9.61 -9.99
N LYS A 203 -6.18 -10.39 -10.84
CA LYS A 203 -5.29 -11.50 -10.50
C LYS A 203 -3.82 -11.09 -10.61
N GLY A 204 -2.94 -11.95 -10.15
CA GLY A 204 -1.51 -11.80 -10.29
C GLY A 204 -0.80 -11.58 -8.96
N GLU A 205 0.45 -11.16 -9.06
CA GLU A 205 1.34 -10.94 -7.94
C GLU A 205 1.87 -9.50 -7.91
N ARG A 206 2.16 -9.03 -6.70
CA ARG A 206 2.92 -7.80 -6.44
C ARG A 206 4.04 -8.12 -5.47
N GLU A 207 5.22 -7.62 -5.76
CA GLU A 207 6.42 -7.89 -4.99
C GLU A 207 7.16 -6.61 -4.66
N VAL A 208 7.78 -6.58 -3.50
CA VAL A 208 8.69 -5.53 -3.09
C VAL A 208 9.81 -6.12 -2.24
N SER A 209 11.02 -5.60 -2.41
CA SER A 209 12.14 -5.98 -1.53
C SER A 209 12.06 -5.21 -0.22
N ILE A 210 12.01 -5.93 0.89
CA ILE A 210 11.95 -5.37 2.25
C ILE A 210 13.03 -6.00 3.10
N GLU A 211 13.73 -5.19 3.87
CA GLU A 211 14.67 -5.66 4.88
C GLU A 211 14.07 -5.48 6.28
N PRO A 212 13.84 -6.58 7.04
CA PRO A 212 13.33 -6.51 8.39
C PRO A 212 14.28 -5.77 9.32
N VAL A 213 13.73 -4.98 10.23
CA VAL A 213 14.55 -4.32 11.26
C VAL A 213 14.82 -5.29 12.39
N ARG A 214 16.08 -5.68 12.60
CA ARG A 214 16.50 -6.65 13.63
C ARG A 214 15.70 -7.95 13.56
N GLU A 215 15.49 -8.46 12.34
CA GLU A 215 14.73 -9.69 12.08
C GLU A 215 13.26 -9.65 12.53
N LYS A 216 12.72 -8.46 12.74
CA LYS A 216 11.30 -8.26 13.08
C LYS A 216 10.59 -7.53 11.95
N MET A 217 9.37 -7.94 11.69
CA MET A 217 8.50 -7.33 10.71
C MET A 217 7.11 -7.13 11.31
N ASN A 218 6.59 -5.91 11.24
CA ASN A 218 5.20 -5.63 11.51
C ASN A 218 4.42 -5.59 10.20
N LEU A 219 3.28 -6.23 10.15
CA LEU A 219 2.34 -6.22 9.03
C LEU A 219 0.98 -5.76 9.53
N GLN A 220 0.48 -4.71 8.90
CA GLN A 220 -0.86 -4.19 9.15
C GLN A 220 -1.74 -4.36 7.90
N ILE A 221 -2.93 -4.93 8.08
CA ILE A 221 -3.92 -5.22 7.04
C ILE A 221 -5.27 -4.67 7.46
#